data_43a1303ddedbcb01292541785eca7e7d
#
_entry.id   43a1303ddedbcb01292541785eca7e7d
#
_cell.length_a   1.000
_cell.length_b   1.000
_cell.length_c   1.000
_cell.angle_alpha   90.00
_cell.angle_beta   90.00
_cell.angle_gamma   90.00
#
_symmetry.space_group_name_H-M   'P 1'
#
loop_
_entity.id
_entity.type
_entity.pdbx_description
1 polymer ?
#
loop_
_entity_poly.entity_id
_entity_poly.type
_entity_poly.pdbx_seq_one_letter_code
_entity_poly.pdbx_strand_id
1 'polypeptide(L)' 'MPDQNEWEKQAANLLKSELKRKGVTYAQLVERLAEIGISEKEVNVANKLSRGKFSAAFMLQCLSAVGSSQLHLE' A
#
# COMPACT_ATOMS: atom_id res chain seq x y z
N MET A 1 11.42 8.83 -20.94
CA MET A 1 11.12 7.53 -20.32
C MET A 1 11.14 7.68 -18.80
N PRO A 2 10.12 7.24 -18.10
CA PRO A 2 10.13 7.31 -16.65
C PRO A 2 11.27 6.47 -16.08
N ASP A 3 11.95 6.99 -15.10
CA ASP A 3 12.98 6.21 -14.42
C ASP A 3 12.35 5.39 -13.28
N GLN A 4 13.18 4.71 -12.51
CA GLN A 4 12.71 3.86 -11.43
C GLN A 4 11.89 4.66 -10.41
N ASN A 5 12.27 5.92 -10.14
CA ASN A 5 11.53 6.76 -9.20
C ASN A 5 10.12 7.04 -9.67
N GLU A 6 9.92 7.22 -10.96
CA GLU A 6 8.58 7.48 -11.49
C GLU A 6 7.68 6.27 -11.31
N TRP A 7 8.20 5.08 -11.56
CA TRP A 7 7.43 3.86 -11.34
C TRP A 7 7.13 3.64 -9.86
N GLU A 8 8.10 3.94 -9.00
CA GLU A 8 7.90 3.82 -7.56
C GLU A 8 6.84 4.79 -7.06
N LYS A 9 6.86 6.02 -7.57
CA LYS A 9 5.83 7.00 -7.22
C LYS A 9 4.46 6.55 -7.67
N GLN A 10 4.38 5.98 -8.86
CA GLN A 10 3.11 5.49 -9.38
C GLN A 10 2.57 4.37 -8.52
N ALA A 11 3.42 3.42 -8.12
CA ALA A 11 3.01 2.33 -7.26
C ALA A 11 2.49 2.84 -5.91
N ALA A 12 3.23 3.79 -5.31
CA ALA A 12 2.81 4.37 -4.04
C ALA A 12 1.48 5.09 -4.17
N ASN A 13 1.31 5.85 -5.25
CA ASN A 13 0.08 6.61 -5.46
C ASN A 13 -1.12 5.69 -5.67
N LEU A 14 -0.93 4.59 -6.38
CA LEU A 14 -2.00 3.61 -6.57
C LEU A 14 -2.45 3.03 -5.23
N LEU A 15 -1.49 2.65 -4.40
CA LEU A 15 -1.82 2.06 -3.10
C LEU A 15 -2.47 3.10 -2.19
N LYS A 16 -1.94 4.32 -2.16
CA LYS A 16 -2.54 5.40 -1.37
C LYS A 16 -3.97 5.68 -1.81
N SER A 17 -4.21 5.67 -3.13
CA SER A 17 -5.55 5.91 -3.68
C SER A 17 -6.52 4.83 -3.23
N GLU A 18 -6.08 3.58 -3.22
CA GLU A 18 -6.94 2.48 -2.76
C GLU A 18 -7.26 2.62 -1.28
N LEU A 19 -6.27 2.98 -0.46
CA LEU A 19 -6.52 3.19 0.95
C LEU A 19 -7.52 4.32 1.17
N LYS A 20 -7.35 5.41 0.44
CA LYS A 20 -8.26 6.55 0.55
C LYS A 20 -9.66 6.17 0.08
N ARG A 21 -9.77 5.45 -1.01
CA ARG A 21 -11.06 5.03 -1.54
C ARG A 21 -11.78 4.13 -0.56
N LYS A 22 -11.05 3.27 0.15
CA LYS A 22 -11.61 2.37 1.16
C LYS A 22 -11.78 3.03 2.52
N GLY A 23 -11.29 4.26 2.68
CA GLY A 23 -11.40 4.96 3.97
C GLY A 23 -10.53 4.37 5.05
N VAL A 24 -9.35 3.84 4.69
CA VAL A 24 -8.46 3.16 5.62
C VAL A 24 -7.24 4.03 5.89
N THR A 25 -7.00 4.34 7.17
CA THR A 25 -5.77 5.03 7.58
C THR A 25 -4.62 4.04 7.69
N TYR A 26 -3.39 4.56 7.82
CA TYR A 26 -2.24 3.68 8.02
C TYR A 26 -2.36 2.86 9.30
N ALA A 27 -2.89 3.46 10.37
CA ALA A 27 -3.11 2.73 11.61
C ALA A 27 -4.09 1.58 11.41
N GLN A 28 -5.17 1.85 10.69
CA GLN A 28 -6.16 0.82 10.38
C GLN A 28 -5.59 -0.25 9.46
N LEU A 29 -4.74 0.14 8.52
CA LEU A 29 -4.08 -0.82 7.64
C LEU A 29 -3.22 -1.78 8.44
N VAL A 30 -2.47 -1.26 9.42
CA VAL A 30 -1.66 -2.11 10.29
C VAL A 30 -2.52 -3.13 11.02
N GLU A 31 -3.68 -2.69 11.51
CA GLU A 31 -4.61 -3.60 12.18
C GLU A 31 -5.14 -4.68 11.24
N ARG A 32 -5.48 -4.29 10.02
CA ARG A 32 -6.00 -5.25 9.04
C ARG A 32 -4.94 -6.22 8.57
N LEU A 33 -3.70 -5.76 8.43
CA LEU A 33 -2.58 -6.64 8.11
C LEU A 33 -2.38 -7.67 9.22
N ALA A 34 -2.49 -7.24 10.47
CA ALA A 34 -2.37 -8.16 11.60
C ALA A 34 -3.44 -9.25 11.54
N GLU A 35 -4.63 -8.91 11.09
CA GLU A 35 -5.72 -9.89 10.97
C GLU A 35 -5.41 -11.01 9.98
N ILE A 36 -4.59 -10.73 8.97
CA ILE A 36 -4.18 -11.76 8.01
C ILE A 36 -2.77 -12.27 8.30
N GLY A 37 -2.30 -12.06 9.54
CA GLY A 37 -1.06 -12.65 10.02
C GLY A 37 0.21 -11.89 9.67
N ILE A 38 0.09 -10.62 9.29
CA ILE A 38 1.24 -9.82 8.90
C ILE A 38 1.51 -8.76 9.94
N SER A 39 2.69 -8.82 10.56
CA SER A 39 3.11 -7.87 11.57
C SER A 39 3.79 -6.69 10.90
N GLU A 40 3.26 -5.50 11.10
CA GLU A 40 3.80 -4.29 10.50
C GLU A 40 3.61 -3.13 11.46
N LYS A 41 4.41 -2.09 11.29
CA LYS A 41 4.30 -0.89 12.12
C LYS A 41 3.88 0.29 11.26
N GLU A 42 3.08 1.18 11.84
CA GLU A 42 2.56 2.33 11.11
C GLU A 42 3.69 3.18 10.52
N VAL A 43 4.77 3.40 11.27
CA VAL A 43 5.90 4.19 10.78
C VAL A 43 6.55 3.53 9.57
N ASN A 44 6.62 2.20 9.55
CA ASN A 44 7.20 1.48 8.42
C ASN A 44 6.30 1.58 7.19
N VAL A 45 4.99 1.47 7.39
CA VAL A 45 4.02 1.63 6.30
C VAL A 45 4.15 3.03 5.71
N ALA A 46 4.19 4.05 6.56
CA ALA A 46 4.31 5.43 6.10
C ALA A 46 5.58 5.63 5.30
N ASN A 47 6.71 5.07 5.77
CA ASN A 47 7.97 5.19 5.07
C ASN A 47 7.95 4.48 3.72
N LYS A 48 7.41 3.28 3.67
CA LYS A 48 7.31 2.53 2.41
C LYS A 48 6.47 3.28 1.38
N LEU A 49 5.33 3.80 1.80
CA LEU A 49 4.44 4.50 0.88
C LEU A 49 4.99 5.87 0.50
N SER A 50 5.72 6.51 1.40
CA SER A 50 6.35 7.80 1.10
C SER A 50 7.42 7.65 0.01
N ARG A 51 8.18 6.56 0.06
CA ARG A 51 9.28 6.34 -0.89
C ARG A 51 8.86 5.57 -2.13
N GLY A 52 7.76 4.84 -2.06
CA GLY A 52 7.35 3.96 -3.14
C GLY A 52 8.25 2.74 -3.28
N LYS A 53 9.02 2.43 -2.25
CA LYS A 53 9.96 1.30 -2.28
C LYS A 53 9.42 0.19 -1.40
N PHE A 54 8.66 -0.68 -2.01
CA PHE A 54 8.11 -1.85 -1.34
C PHE A 54 7.95 -2.95 -2.36
N SER A 55 7.87 -4.17 -1.87
CA SER A 55 7.76 -5.34 -2.74
C SER A 55 6.34 -5.46 -3.31
N ALA A 56 6.23 -6.19 -4.41
CA ALA A 56 4.93 -6.54 -4.94
C ALA A 56 4.13 -7.34 -3.92
N ALA A 57 4.81 -8.17 -3.13
CA ALA A 57 4.14 -8.94 -2.10
C ALA A 57 3.52 -8.03 -1.05
N PHE A 58 4.22 -6.99 -0.62
CA PHE A 58 3.67 -6.03 0.32
C PHE A 58 2.43 -5.35 -0.25
N MET A 59 2.49 -4.94 -1.51
CA MET A 59 1.34 -4.31 -2.16
C MET A 59 0.14 -5.23 -2.19
N LEU A 60 0.35 -6.50 -2.55
CA LEU A 60 -0.74 -7.47 -2.58
C LEU A 60 -1.30 -7.72 -1.18
N GLN A 61 -0.45 -7.77 -0.17
CA GLN A 61 -0.89 -7.93 1.20
C GLN A 61 -1.78 -6.77 1.64
N CYS A 62 -1.39 -5.55 1.30
CA CYS A 62 -2.18 -4.37 1.64
C CYS A 62 -3.53 -4.38 0.93
N LEU A 63 -3.54 -4.68 -0.36
CA LEU A 63 -4.77 -4.73 -1.13
C LEU A 63 -5.71 -5.79 -0.59
N SER A 64 -5.16 -6.96 -0.25
CA SER A 64 -5.95 -8.03 0.34
C SER A 64 -6.52 -7.62 1.70
N ALA A 65 -5.70 -6.95 2.51
CA ALA A 65 -6.11 -6.56 3.86
C ALA A 65 -7.28 -5.57 3.84
N VAL A 66 -7.35 -4.70 2.83
CA VAL A 66 -8.44 -3.72 2.74
C VAL A 66 -9.59 -4.21 1.87
N GLY A 67 -9.52 -5.45 1.38
CA GLY A 67 -10.60 -6.02 0.59
C GLY A 67 -10.68 -5.49 -0.82
N SER A 68 -9.58 -5.00 -1.36
CA SER A 68 -9.54 -4.52 -2.73
C SER A 68 -9.24 -5.68 -3.67
N SER A 69 -10.13 -5.93 -4.62
CA SER A 69 -9.96 -7.03 -5.57
C SER A 69 -9.58 -6.53 -6.96
N GLN A 70 -9.51 -5.22 -7.15
CA GLN A 70 -9.18 -4.64 -8.44
C GLN A 70 -8.24 -3.47 -8.24
N LEU A 71 -7.36 -3.27 -9.21
CA LEU A 71 -6.42 -2.17 -9.19
C LEU A 71 -6.53 -1.42 -10.53
N HIS A 72 -6.78 -0.13 -10.43
CA HIS A 72 -6.90 0.72 -11.62
C HIS A 72 -5.59 1.45 -11.87
N LEU A 73 -5.01 1.24 -13.04
CA LEU A 73 -3.73 1.82 -13.39
C LEU A 73 -3.83 3.21 -14.00
N GLU A 74 -5.02 3.72 -14.16
CA GLU A 74 -5.19 5.10 -14.64
C GLU A 74 -6.12 5.87 -13.80
#